data_1190638ba5e11d9efaa26d435a7e195f
#
_entry.id   1190638ba5e11d9efaa26d435a7e195f
#
_cell.length_a   1.000
_cell.length_b   1.000
_cell.length_c   1.000
_cell.angle_alpha   90.00
_cell.angle_beta   90.00
_cell.angle_gamma   90.00
#
_symmetry.space_group_name_H-M   'P 1'
#
loop_
_entity.id
_entity.type
_entity.pdbx_description
1 polymer ?
#
loop_
_entity_poly.entity_id
_entity_poly.type
_entity_poly.pdbx_seq_one_letter_code
_entity_poly.pdbx_strand_id
1 'polypeptide(L)'
;MEDKYILAIESSCDETSAAVVLNGREILSNVIASQISTHEQYGGVVPEVASRMHIEAISGVVEEALLKANITLEKIDAIGVTYGPGLVGALLVGLQFAKGLAFASKKPLVGVNHIEGHICANYIQHKDLKPPFISLVVSGGHTFIVHVKDYGIYEVIGQTRDDAAGEAYDKVARALGLGYPGGPKIDKLAKEGNPKAITFPKANFHEETLDFSFSGVKSAVLNYLNKCNMQNIEINKADVAASFQQAVVDVLKDNVLLTCKKKNIDTIAIAGGVASNSTLRETLINEAGKKGIKVLFPTHILCTDNAAMIGSAAYFNFINGKVNDLNLNAKPNLKL
;
A
#
# COMPACT_ATOMS: atom_id res chain seq x y z
N MET A 1 4.87 20.76 -22.59
CA MET A 1 5.56 20.96 -21.31
C MET A 1 6.91 20.29 -21.46
N GLU A 2 7.94 20.84 -20.86
CA GLU A 2 9.28 20.24 -20.81
C GLU A 2 9.24 18.98 -19.92
N ASP A 3 9.97 17.94 -20.33
CA ASP A 3 10.07 16.68 -19.57
C ASP A 3 10.68 16.90 -18.18
N LYS A 4 10.09 16.27 -17.16
CA LYS A 4 10.53 16.36 -15.77
C LYS A 4 10.91 14.98 -15.22
N TYR A 5 12.12 14.86 -14.75
CA TYR A 5 12.72 13.65 -14.18
C TYR A 5 12.74 13.71 -12.67
N ILE A 6 12.09 12.78 -12.01
CA ILE A 6 12.05 12.70 -10.56
C ILE A 6 12.85 11.47 -10.11
N LEU A 7 13.87 11.69 -9.29
CA LEU A 7 14.52 10.62 -8.52
C LEU A 7 13.75 10.45 -7.22
N ALA A 8 13.22 9.28 -6.97
CA ALA A 8 12.41 8.98 -5.79
C ALA A 8 13.05 7.93 -4.90
N ILE A 9 12.82 8.04 -3.59
CA ILE A 9 13.32 7.14 -2.56
C ILE A 9 12.17 6.72 -1.64
N GLU A 10 12.05 5.41 -1.41
CA GLU A 10 11.12 4.80 -0.48
C GLU A 10 11.88 3.94 0.53
N SER A 11 11.58 4.14 1.83
CA SER A 11 12.16 3.37 2.93
C SER A 11 11.26 3.31 4.16
N SER A 12 9.94 3.40 3.99
CA SER A 12 9.00 3.56 5.12
C SER A 12 8.80 2.31 5.97
N CYS A 13 9.11 1.12 5.45
CA CYS A 13 8.88 -0.16 6.14
C CYS A 13 10.05 -1.14 5.95
N ASP A 14 9.92 -2.13 5.08
CA ASP A 14 10.89 -3.21 4.87
C ASP A 14 11.41 -3.31 3.43
N GLU A 15 11.12 -2.33 2.59
CA GLU A 15 11.67 -2.17 1.24
C GLU A 15 12.55 -0.90 1.17
N THR A 16 13.83 -1.08 0.76
CA THR A 16 14.66 0.04 0.31
C THR A 16 14.51 0.16 -1.19
N SER A 17 13.94 1.26 -1.67
CA SER A 17 13.72 1.42 -3.10
C SER A 17 14.13 2.79 -3.61
N ALA A 18 14.63 2.84 -4.86
CA ALA A 18 14.84 4.06 -5.61
C ALA A 18 14.35 3.89 -7.05
N ALA A 19 13.84 4.97 -7.62
CA ALA A 19 13.28 4.98 -8.97
C ALA A 19 13.55 6.32 -9.67
N VAL A 20 13.68 6.28 -11.00
CA VAL A 20 13.60 7.46 -11.84
C VAL A 20 12.28 7.43 -12.60
N VAL A 21 11.47 8.46 -12.43
CA VAL A 21 10.14 8.57 -13.03
C VAL A 21 10.08 9.82 -13.90
N LEU A 22 9.61 9.64 -15.13
CA LEU A 22 9.43 10.72 -16.11
C LEU A 22 7.97 11.16 -16.11
N ASN A 23 7.75 12.46 -15.94
CA ASN A 23 6.44 13.12 -16.00
C ASN A 23 5.37 12.47 -15.08
N GLY A 24 5.82 11.83 -14.00
CA GLY A 24 4.96 11.18 -13.01
C GLY A 24 4.21 9.93 -13.50
N ARG A 25 4.45 9.48 -14.73
CA ARG A 25 3.68 8.39 -15.36
C ARG A 25 4.52 7.33 -16.06
N GLU A 26 5.79 7.56 -16.27
CA GLU A 26 6.69 6.63 -16.94
C GLU A 26 7.85 6.25 -16.03
N ILE A 27 8.02 4.95 -15.83
CA ILE A 27 9.13 4.40 -15.03
C ILE A 27 10.31 4.23 -15.95
N LEU A 28 11.39 4.96 -15.70
CA LEU A 28 12.68 4.73 -16.37
C LEU A 28 13.51 3.68 -15.61
N SER A 29 13.41 3.68 -14.29
CA SER A 29 13.95 2.63 -13.42
C SER A 29 13.14 2.51 -12.14
N ASN A 30 13.14 1.30 -11.53
CA ASN A 30 12.58 1.04 -10.20
C ASN A 30 13.38 -0.12 -9.61
N VAL A 31 14.23 0.19 -8.64
CA VAL A 31 15.11 -0.76 -7.96
C VAL A 31 14.58 -0.97 -6.55
N ILE A 32 14.41 -2.22 -6.15
CA ILE A 32 13.85 -2.59 -4.85
C ILE A 32 14.77 -3.62 -4.20
N ALA A 33 15.29 -3.29 -3.01
CA ALA A 33 15.97 -4.22 -2.11
C ALA A 33 15.01 -4.57 -0.97
N SER A 34 14.34 -5.73 -1.09
CA SER A 34 13.36 -6.19 -0.11
C SER A 34 14.03 -6.93 1.04
N GLN A 35 13.52 -6.71 2.24
CA GLN A 35 13.98 -7.32 3.48
C GLN A 35 13.06 -8.46 3.95
N ILE A 36 12.07 -8.88 3.14
CA ILE A 36 11.06 -9.89 3.47
C ILE A 36 11.73 -11.18 3.97
N SER A 37 12.77 -11.67 3.29
CA SER A 37 13.47 -12.91 3.68
C SER A 37 14.11 -12.83 5.07
N THR A 38 14.58 -11.66 5.48
CA THR A 38 15.12 -11.43 6.82
C THR A 38 13.99 -11.38 7.85
N HIS A 39 12.93 -10.66 7.57
CA HIS A 39 11.80 -10.49 8.48
C HIS A 39 10.93 -11.75 8.61
N GLU A 40 10.93 -12.63 7.62
CA GLU A 40 10.23 -13.93 7.68
C GLU A 40 10.71 -14.78 8.87
N GLN A 41 12.00 -14.70 9.24
CA GLN A 41 12.60 -15.41 10.38
C GLN A 41 12.02 -14.95 11.72
N TYR A 42 11.54 -13.70 11.79
CA TYR A 42 10.93 -13.11 12.99
C TYR A 42 9.41 -13.19 12.97
N GLY A 43 8.82 -13.66 11.86
CA GLY A 43 7.39 -13.73 11.66
C GLY A 43 6.72 -12.34 11.47
N GLY A 44 7.49 -11.34 11.02
CA GLY A 44 7.02 -9.99 10.74
C GLY A 44 8.15 -8.96 10.86
N VAL A 45 7.88 -7.72 10.48
CA VAL A 45 8.87 -6.65 10.43
C VAL A 45 9.38 -6.29 11.83
N VAL A 46 10.71 -6.22 11.98
CA VAL A 46 11.40 -5.74 13.18
C VAL A 46 12.00 -4.38 12.87
N PRO A 47 11.48 -3.27 13.45
CA PRO A 47 11.83 -1.91 13.04
C PRO A 47 13.33 -1.57 13.13
N GLU A 48 14.01 -2.06 14.17
CA GLU A 48 15.44 -1.84 14.36
C GLU A 48 16.28 -2.53 13.28
N VAL A 49 15.92 -3.76 12.91
CA VAL A 49 16.56 -4.52 11.83
C VAL A 49 16.33 -3.81 10.50
N ALA A 50 15.08 -3.41 10.23
CA ALA A 50 14.73 -2.71 9.00
C ALA A 50 15.57 -1.43 8.83
N SER A 51 15.68 -0.62 9.87
CA SER A 51 16.46 0.63 9.82
C SER A 51 17.94 0.40 9.47
N ARG A 52 18.57 -0.63 10.04
CA ARG A 52 19.96 -0.98 9.73
C ARG A 52 20.15 -1.44 8.29
N MET A 53 19.26 -2.29 7.82
CA MET A 53 19.31 -2.78 6.42
C MET A 53 19.10 -1.65 5.41
N HIS A 54 18.25 -0.65 5.71
CA HIS A 54 18.12 0.54 4.86
C HIS A 54 19.43 1.31 4.73
N ILE A 55 20.19 1.50 5.84
CA ILE A 55 21.47 2.20 5.81
C ILE A 55 22.46 1.50 4.89
N GLU A 56 22.50 0.17 4.93
CA GLU A 56 23.42 -0.62 4.11
C GLU A 56 23.06 -0.59 2.61
N ALA A 57 21.77 -0.57 2.29
CA ALA A 57 21.31 -0.73 0.91
C ALA A 57 21.16 0.58 0.16
N ILE A 58 20.81 1.70 0.81
CA ILE A 58 20.27 2.89 0.17
C ILE A 58 21.19 3.50 -0.91
N SER A 59 22.49 3.57 -0.66
CA SER A 59 23.44 4.16 -1.62
C SER A 59 23.50 3.35 -2.91
N GLY A 60 23.62 2.02 -2.80
CA GLY A 60 23.69 1.13 -3.95
C GLY A 60 22.38 1.11 -4.75
N VAL A 61 21.23 1.14 -4.06
CA VAL A 61 19.91 1.16 -4.69
C VAL A 61 19.69 2.45 -5.49
N VAL A 62 20.11 3.60 -4.97
CA VAL A 62 20.00 4.89 -5.68
C VAL A 62 20.94 4.94 -6.88
N GLU A 63 22.20 4.50 -6.72
CA GLU A 63 23.17 4.44 -7.82
C GLU A 63 22.66 3.53 -8.95
N GLU A 64 22.18 2.34 -8.59
CA GLU A 64 21.61 1.38 -9.56
C GLU A 64 20.38 1.95 -10.28
N ALA A 65 19.53 2.71 -9.58
CA ALA A 65 18.36 3.32 -10.18
C ALA A 65 18.75 4.36 -11.26
N LEU A 66 19.74 5.20 -10.99
CA LEU A 66 20.26 6.17 -11.97
C LEU A 66 20.92 5.46 -13.15
N LEU A 67 21.73 4.43 -12.93
CA LEU A 67 22.37 3.64 -13.97
C LEU A 67 21.34 2.96 -14.87
N LYS A 68 20.34 2.28 -14.30
CA LYS A 68 19.29 1.60 -15.07
C LYS A 68 18.42 2.57 -15.88
N ALA A 69 18.19 3.76 -15.36
CA ALA A 69 17.49 4.82 -16.09
C ALA A 69 18.34 5.44 -17.21
N ASN A 70 19.65 5.20 -17.22
CA ASN A 70 20.62 5.91 -18.06
C ASN A 70 20.50 7.45 -17.92
N ILE A 71 20.31 7.91 -16.67
CA ILE A 71 20.12 9.31 -16.30
C ILE A 71 21.17 9.69 -15.27
N THR A 72 21.83 10.83 -15.47
CA THR A 72 22.74 11.40 -14.47
C THR A 72 21.99 12.30 -13.50
N LEU A 73 22.57 12.53 -12.31
CA LEU A 73 21.94 13.36 -11.27
C LEU A 73 21.69 14.81 -11.74
N GLU A 74 22.51 15.32 -12.67
CA GLU A 74 22.35 16.66 -13.26
C GLU A 74 21.01 16.82 -14.00
N LYS A 75 20.52 15.74 -14.63
CA LYS A 75 19.24 15.73 -15.37
C LYS A 75 18.01 15.60 -14.48
N ILE A 76 18.19 15.22 -13.22
CA ILE A 76 17.08 15.13 -12.27
C ILE A 76 16.55 16.53 -11.96
N ASP A 77 15.23 16.72 -12.00
CA ASP A 77 14.58 18.00 -11.68
C ASP A 77 14.25 18.14 -10.20
N ALA A 78 13.87 17.05 -9.53
CA ALA A 78 13.56 17.04 -8.10
C ALA A 78 13.83 15.67 -7.48
N ILE A 79 14.05 15.66 -6.15
CA ILE A 79 14.24 14.46 -5.35
C ILE A 79 12.99 14.26 -4.49
N GLY A 80 12.25 13.20 -4.76
CA GLY A 80 11.09 12.76 -3.99
C GLY A 80 11.48 11.77 -2.90
N VAL A 81 10.90 11.89 -1.70
CA VAL A 81 11.17 10.94 -0.62
C VAL A 81 9.97 10.77 0.28
N THR A 82 9.71 9.56 0.69
CA THR A 82 8.69 9.27 1.70
C THR A 82 9.13 9.82 3.06
N TYR A 83 8.28 10.68 3.66
CA TYR A 83 8.55 11.20 5.01
C TYR A 83 7.52 10.73 6.05
N GLY A 84 6.54 9.92 5.63
CA GLY A 84 5.51 9.31 6.47
C GLY A 84 4.26 8.93 5.67
N PRO A 85 3.34 8.14 6.29
CA PRO A 85 3.57 7.38 7.52
C PRO A 85 4.52 6.21 7.33
N GLY A 86 5.01 5.62 8.46
CA GLY A 86 5.90 4.45 8.43
C GLY A 86 6.72 4.31 9.71
N LEU A 87 7.67 3.37 9.70
CA LEU A 87 8.59 3.13 10.79
C LEU A 87 9.59 4.29 10.91
N VAL A 88 9.66 4.94 12.06
CA VAL A 88 10.43 6.18 12.23
C VAL A 88 11.91 6.04 11.86
N GLY A 89 12.56 4.95 12.28
CA GLY A 89 13.97 4.71 11.96
C GLY A 89 14.20 4.48 10.47
N ALA A 90 13.34 3.72 9.83
CA ALA A 90 13.35 3.45 8.40
C ALA A 90 13.13 4.73 7.58
N LEU A 91 12.10 5.51 7.91
CA LEU A 91 11.82 6.82 7.30
C LEU A 91 13.01 7.78 7.40
N LEU A 92 13.67 7.83 8.58
CA LEU A 92 14.81 8.72 8.80
C LEU A 92 15.97 8.39 7.87
N VAL A 93 16.23 7.12 7.55
CA VAL A 93 17.31 6.74 6.64
C VAL A 93 17.09 7.34 5.25
N GLY A 94 15.94 7.06 4.62
CA GLY A 94 15.61 7.58 3.29
C GLY A 94 15.56 9.11 3.27
N LEU A 95 14.93 9.71 4.28
CA LEU A 95 14.78 11.16 4.37
C LEU A 95 16.12 11.88 4.52
N GLN A 96 17.02 11.41 5.38
CA GLN A 96 18.33 12.06 5.57
C GLN A 96 19.21 11.87 4.33
N PHE A 97 19.16 10.69 3.70
CA PHE A 97 19.84 10.46 2.44
C PHE A 97 19.35 11.43 1.34
N ALA A 98 18.04 11.53 1.17
CA ALA A 98 17.43 12.43 0.18
C ALA A 98 17.77 13.91 0.44
N LYS A 99 17.78 14.35 1.71
CA LYS A 99 18.21 15.70 2.10
C LYS A 99 19.67 15.97 1.75
N GLY A 100 20.57 15.04 2.08
CA GLY A 100 21.98 15.15 1.72
C GLY A 100 22.18 15.25 0.22
N LEU A 101 21.48 14.42 -0.53
CA LEU A 101 21.53 14.41 -1.98
C LEU A 101 20.96 15.71 -2.59
N ALA A 102 19.81 16.18 -2.10
CA ALA A 102 19.17 17.43 -2.53
C ALA A 102 20.07 18.64 -2.27
N PHE A 103 20.68 18.69 -1.08
CA PHE A 103 21.61 19.75 -0.70
C PHE A 103 22.85 19.77 -1.60
N ALA A 104 23.52 18.64 -1.77
CA ALA A 104 24.75 18.54 -2.55
C ALA A 104 24.50 18.83 -4.06
N SER A 105 23.37 18.36 -4.61
CA SER A 105 23.03 18.55 -6.02
C SER A 105 22.26 19.84 -6.31
N LYS A 106 21.89 20.61 -5.27
CA LYS A 106 21.06 21.84 -5.35
C LYS A 106 19.72 21.58 -6.04
N LYS A 107 19.12 20.39 -5.84
CA LYS A 107 17.83 20.03 -6.39
C LYS A 107 16.72 20.24 -5.36
N PRO A 108 15.49 20.60 -5.80
CA PRO A 108 14.32 20.65 -4.92
C PRO A 108 14.09 19.31 -4.21
N LEU A 109 13.76 19.36 -2.92
CA LEU A 109 13.32 18.22 -2.13
C LEU A 109 11.79 18.19 -2.08
N VAL A 110 11.18 17.04 -2.33
CA VAL A 110 9.73 16.84 -2.30
C VAL A 110 9.41 15.72 -1.32
N GLY A 111 8.85 16.07 -0.17
CA GLY A 111 8.32 15.10 0.79
C GLY A 111 6.99 14.52 0.28
N VAL A 112 6.88 13.20 0.31
CA VAL A 112 5.71 12.47 -0.17
C VAL A 112 5.08 11.69 0.98
N ASN A 113 3.76 11.72 1.05
CA ASN A 113 3.01 10.82 1.91
C ASN A 113 2.99 9.42 1.27
N HIS A 114 3.35 8.38 2.03
CA HIS A 114 3.40 6.99 1.55
C HIS A 114 2.07 6.53 0.95
N ILE A 115 0.94 6.89 1.59
CA ILE A 115 -0.40 6.53 1.12
C ILE A 115 -0.74 7.25 -0.20
N GLU A 116 -0.34 8.51 -0.34
CA GLU A 116 -0.41 9.24 -1.61
C GLU A 116 0.37 8.51 -2.71
N GLY A 117 1.56 8.00 -2.37
CA GLY A 117 2.35 7.16 -3.29
C GLY A 117 1.55 5.98 -3.82
N HIS A 118 0.95 5.19 -2.94
CA HIS A 118 0.10 4.06 -3.35
C HIS A 118 -1.05 4.47 -4.28
N ILE A 119 -1.70 5.59 -4.02
CA ILE A 119 -2.76 6.11 -4.92
C ILE A 119 -2.15 6.44 -6.28
N CYS A 120 -1.00 7.15 -6.31
CA CYS A 120 -0.34 7.60 -7.52
C CYS A 120 0.27 6.46 -8.37
N ALA A 121 0.50 5.27 -7.80
CA ALA A 121 0.88 4.07 -8.55
C ALA A 121 -0.12 3.76 -9.70
N ASN A 122 -1.40 4.11 -9.52
CA ASN A 122 -2.41 3.95 -10.55
C ASN A 122 -2.21 4.87 -11.76
N TYR A 123 -1.62 6.06 -11.58
CA TYR A 123 -1.30 6.96 -12.70
C TYR A 123 -0.20 6.40 -13.60
N ILE A 124 0.72 5.62 -13.04
CA ILE A 124 1.77 4.92 -13.79
C ILE A 124 1.17 3.82 -14.65
N GLN A 125 0.32 2.98 -14.04
CA GLN A 125 -0.31 1.83 -14.73
C GLN A 125 -1.35 2.27 -15.75
N HIS A 126 -2.15 3.28 -15.41
CA HIS A 126 -3.28 3.76 -16.20
C HIS A 126 -3.02 5.20 -16.63
N LYS A 127 -2.27 5.36 -17.73
CA LYS A 127 -1.79 6.68 -18.19
C LYS A 127 -2.92 7.68 -18.47
N ASP A 128 -4.14 7.20 -18.75
CA ASP A 128 -5.32 8.03 -19.00
C ASP A 128 -6.13 8.34 -17.75
N LEU A 129 -5.79 7.74 -16.60
CA LEU A 129 -6.48 8.01 -15.34
C LEU A 129 -6.30 9.47 -14.93
N LYS A 130 -7.42 10.12 -14.65
CA LYS A 130 -7.49 11.51 -14.16
C LYS A 130 -8.47 11.58 -13.00
N PRO A 131 -8.26 12.48 -12.03
CA PRO A 131 -9.29 12.78 -11.04
C PRO A 131 -10.57 13.38 -11.71
N PRO A 132 -11.77 13.25 -11.07
CA PRO A 132 -11.97 12.60 -9.79
C PRO A 132 -12.19 11.08 -9.90
N PHE A 133 -11.79 10.34 -8.86
CA PHE A 133 -12.07 8.91 -8.70
C PHE A 133 -12.05 8.49 -7.22
N ILE A 134 -12.56 7.30 -6.90
CA ILE A 134 -12.43 6.72 -5.57
C ILE A 134 -11.20 5.80 -5.54
N SER A 135 -10.31 5.98 -4.57
CA SER A 135 -9.22 5.05 -4.30
C SER A 135 -9.52 4.20 -3.08
N LEU A 136 -9.43 2.88 -3.22
CA LEU A 136 -9.43 1.95 -2.10
C LEU A 136 -7.96 1.53 -1.85
N VAL A 137 -7.37 2.08 -0.80
CA VAL A 137 -6.00 1.75 -0.40
C VAL A 137 -6.04 0.66 0.67
N VAL A 138 -5.46 -0.51 0.38
CA VAL A 138 -5.46 -1.66 1.29
C VAL A 138 -4.06 -2.27 1.33
N SER A 139 -3.35 -2.09 2.44
CA SER A 139 -1.98 -2.57 2.64
C SER A 139 -1.82 -3.29 3.98
N GLY A 140 -0.58 -3.66 4.32
CA GLY A 140 -0.23 -4.26 5.61
C GLY A 140 -0.57 -3.37 6.79
N GLY A 141 -0.32 -2.06 6.70
CA GLY A 141 -0.53 -1.11 7.79
C GLY A 141 -1.73 -0.17 7.61
N HIS A 142 -2.36 -0.14 6.43
CA HIS A 142 -3.34 0.89 6.11
C HIS A 142 -4.56 0.33 5.36
N THR A 143 -5.75 0.86 5.72
CA THR A 143 -7.00 0.62 4.97
C THR A 143 -7.78 1.91 4.92
N PHE A 144 -7.92 2.49 3.70
CA PHE A 144 -8.61 3.75 3.45
C PHE A 144 -9.53 3.68 2.25
N ILE A 145 -10.63 4.43 2.29
CA ILE A 145 -11.36 4.89 1.12
C ILE A 145 -11.08 6.37 0.96
N VAL A 146 -10.56 6.76 -0.18
CA VAL A 146 -10.14 8.13 -0.47
C VAL A 146 -10.85 8.63 -1.72
N HIS A 147 -11.50 9.76 -1.64
CA HIS A 147 -11.95 10.52 -2.80
C HIS A 147 -10.79 11.37 -3.29
N VAL A 148 -10.22 11.01 -4.41
CA VAL A 148 -9.21 11.79 -5.11
C VAL A 148 -9.96 12.84 -5.93
N LYS A 149 -9.98 14.09 -5.45
CA LYS A 149 -10.72 15.19 -6.07
C LYS A 149 -9.95 15.82 -7.23
N ASP A 150 -8.64 15.94 -7.04
CA ASP A 150 -7.69 16.44 -8.03
C ASP A 150 -6.29 15.91 -7.71
N TYR A 151 -5.31 16.16 -8.54
CA TYR A 151 -3.92 15.77 -8.29
C TYR A 151 -3.41 16.43 -6.99
N GLY A 152 -3.02 15.58 -6.02
CA GLY A 152 -2.57 16.03 -4.70
C GLY A 152 -3.67 16.59 -3.80
N ILE A 153 -4.97 16.36 -4.12
CA ILE A 153 -6.12 16.79 -3.31
C ILE A 153 -6.97 15.57 -2.96
N TYR A 154 -6.92 15.19 -1.69
CA TYR A 154 -7.52 13.97 -1.15
C TYR A 154 -8.56 14.27 -0.08
N GLU A 155 -9.62 13.47 -0.03
CA GLU A 155 -10.61 13.46 1.05
C GLU A 155 -10.75 12.02 1.55
N VAL A 156 -10.34 11.76 2.77
CA VAL A 156 -10.54 10.46 3.41
C VAL A 156 -12.02 10.30 3.75
N ILE A 157 -12.66 9.29 3.17
CA ILE A 157 -14.09 9.00 3.35
C ILE A 157 -14.31 7.95 4.43
N GLY A 158 -13.39 6.98 4.54
CA GLY A 158 -13.42 5.94 5.55
C GLY A 158 -12.02 5.37 5.76
N GLN A 159 -11.76 4.89 6.96
CA GLN A 159 -10.50 4.29 7.35
C GLN A 159 -10.71 3.18 8.37
N THR A 160 -9.72 2.32 8.55
CA THR A 160 -9.81 1.34 9.63
C THR A 160 -9.67 2.02 10.99
N ARG A 161 -10.45 1.53 11.97
CA ARG A 161 -10.42 2.00 13.38
C ARG A 161 -9.53 1.13 14.26
N ASP A 162 -9.05 0.01 13.72
CA ASP A 162 -8.23 -0.95 14.44
C ASP A 162 -7.20 -1.58 13.48
N ASP A 163 -7.08 -2.91 13.41
CA ASP A 163 -6.16 -3.58 12.49
C ASP A 163 -6.43 -3.17 11.04
N ALA A 164 -5.39 -2.95 10.25
CA ALA A 164 -5.51 -2.88 8.79
C ALA A 164 -5.90 -4.27 8.24
N ALA A 165 -6.49 -4.28 7.04
CA ALA A 165 -6.87 -5.56 6.42
C ALA A 165 -5.66 -6.49 6.24
N GLY A 166 -4.53 -5.99 5.73
CA GLY A 166 -3.33 -6.80 5.55
C GLY A 166 -2.76 -7.31 6.88
N GLU A 167 -2.78 -6.49 7.93
CA GLU A 167 -2.39 -6.91 9.28
C GLU A 167 -3.27 -8.06 9.80
N ALA A 168 -4.59 -8.01 9.53
CA ALA A 168 -5.50 -9.10 9.88
C ALA A 168 -5.16 -10.38 9.11
N TYR A 169 -4.81 -10.27 7.81
CA TYR A 169 -4.31 -11.40 7.03
C TYR A 169 -3.05 -12.02 7.63
N ASP A 170 -2.06 -11.22 8.02
CA ASP A 170 -0.81 -11.70 8.61
C ASP A 170 -1.03 -12.42 9.94
N LYS A 171 -1.89 -11.85 10.80
CA LYS A 171 -2.24 -12.43 12.10
C LYS A 171 -3.00 -13.76 11.95
N VAL A 172 -3.95 -13.86 11.01
CA VAL A 172 -4.70 -15.09 10.74
C VAL A 172 -3.79 -16.15 10.09
N ALA A 173 -2.92 -15.75 9.14
CA ALA A 173 -1.95 -16.66 8.53
C ALA A 173 -1.02 -17.28 9.58
N ARG A 174 -0.53 -16.46 10.52
CA ARG A 174 0.28 -16.95 11.66
C ARG A 174 -0.48 -17.97 12.50
N ALA A 175 -1.74 -17.70 12.81
CA ALA A 175 -2.57 -18.62 13.60
C ALA A 175 -2.84 -19.95 12.87
N LEU A 176 -2.92 -19.94 11.55
CA LEU A 176 -3.03 -21.12 10.70
C LEU A 176 -1.69 -21.85 10.47
N GLY A 177 -0.58 -21.30 10.96
CA GLY A 177 0.77 -21.86 10.76
C GLY A 177 1.32 -21.67 9.34
N LEU A 178 0.86 -20.65 8.60
CA LEU A 178 1.28 -20.38 7.24
C LEU A 178 2.53 -19.48 7.16
N GLY A 179 2.86 -18.75 8.23
CA GLY A 179 4.01 -17.84 8.29
C GLY A 179 3.75 -16.48 7.63
N TYR A 180 4.82 -15.72 7.38
CA TYR A 180 4.82 -14.36 6.84
C TYR A 180 5.41 -14.37 5.39
N PRO A 181 4.99 -13.47 4.46
CA PRO A 181 3.80 -12.60 4.54
C PRO A 181 2.50 -13.40 4.42
N GLY A 182 1.49 -13.03 5.22
CA GLY A 182 0.27 -13.81 5.37
C GLY A 182 -0.70 -13.68 4.20
N GLY A 183 -0.83 -12.46 3.63
CA GLY A 183 -1.80 -12.18 2.57
C GLY A 183 -1.73 -13.15 1.39
N PRO A 184 -0.57 -13.32 0.71
CA PRO A 184 -0.43 -14.24 -0.42
C PRO A 184 -0.66 -15.71 -0.04
N LYS A 185 -0.27 -16.11 1.19
CA LYS A 185 -0.42 -17.50 1.68
C LYS A 185 -1.89 -17.83 1.95
N ILE A 186 -2.64 -16.89 2.54
CA ILE A 186 -4.11 -17.01 2.72
C ILE A 186 -4.81 -17.04 1.36
N ASP A 187 -4.48 -16.13 0.44
CA ASP A 187 -5.10 -16.07 -0.89
C ASP A 187 -4.90 -17.36 -1.68
N LYS A 188 -3.70 -17.95 -1.59
CA LYS A 188 -3.41 -19.25 -2.22
C LYS A 188 -4.24 -20.38 -1.60
N LEU A 189 -4.25 -20.48 -0.27
CA LEU A 189 -4.96 -21.56 0.45
C LEU A 189 -6.47 -21.43 0.30
N ALA A 190 -7.01 -20.22 0.28
CA ALA A 190 -8.43 -19.96 0.14
C ALA A 190 -9.04 -20.50 -1.16
N LYS A 191 -8.24 -20.66 -2.22
CA LYS A 191 -8.69 -21.24 -3.51
C LYS A 191 -9.11 -22.71 -3.40
N GLU A 192 -8.60 -23.39 -2.38
CA GLU A 192 -8.89 -24.82 -2.12
C GLU A 192 -10.06 -25.00 -1.14
N GLY A 193 -10.56 -23.91 -0.55
CA GLY A 193 -11.58 -23.93 0.49
C GLY A 193 -12.96 -23.43 0.02
N ASN A 194 -13.95 -23.72 0.86
CA ASN A 194 -15.31 -23.22 0.67
C ASN A 194 -15.52 -21.90 1.45
N PRO A 195 -15.74 -20.75 0.77
CA PRO A 195 -15.92 -19.46 1.43
C PRO A 195 -17.21 -19.34 2.26
N LYS A 196 -18.12 -20.33 2.17
CA LYS A 196 -19.37 -20.40 2.93
C LYS A 196 -19.33 -21.44 4.06
N ALA A 197 -18.21 -22.11 4.29
CA ALA A 197 -18.10 -23.16 5.31
C ALA A 197 -18.26 -22.59 6.74
N ILE A 198 -17.76 -21.37 6.95
CA ILE A 198 -17.80 -20.71 8.27
C ILE A 198 -18.28 -19.28 8.09
N THR A 199 -19.28 -18.88 8.86
CA THR A 199 -19.75 -17.50 8.86
C THR A 199 -18.99 -16.70 9.91
N PHE A 200 -18.04 -15.85 9.48
CA PHE A 200 -17.37 -14.91 10.36
C PHE A 200 -18.13 -13.57 10.41
N PRO A 201 -18.15 -12.91 11.57
CA PRO A 201 -18.87 -11.65 11.73
C PRO A 201 -18.20 -10.52 10.94
N LYS A 202 -19.01 -9.63 10.39
CA LYS A 202 -18.59 -8.33 9.87
C LYS A 202 -18.68 -7.28 10.97
N ALA A 203 -17.84 -6.26 10.93
CA ALA A 203 -17.95 -5.15 11.85
C ALA A 203 -19.33 -4.48 11.73
N ASN A 204 -19.95 -4.22 12.86
CA ASN A 204 -21.22 -3.48 12.94
C ASN A 204 -20.97 -2.22 13.78
N PHE A 205 -21.07 -1.07 13.14
CA PHE A 205 -20.92 0.23 13.81
C PHE A 205 -22.31 0.73 14.23
N HIS A 206 -22.40 1.37 15.41
CA HIS A 206 -23.63 1.97 15.91
C HIS A 206 -24.03 3.24 15.14
N GLU A 207 -23.12 3.80 14.37
CA GLU A 207 -23.29 4.99 13.55
C GLU A 207 -23.18 4.68 12.06
N GLU A 208 -23.79 5.46 11.21
CA GLU A 208 -23.63 5.35 9.76
C GLU A 208 -22.23 5.84 9.36
N THR A 209 -21.31 4.93 9.11
CA THR A 209 -19.93 5.21 8.73
C THR A 209 -19.49 4.34 7.56
N LEU A 210 -18.46 4.76 6.86
CA LEU A 210 -17.75 3.99 5.84
C LEU A 210 -16.38 3.50 6.33
N ASP A 211 -16.14 3.60 7.64
CA ASP A 211 -14.96 3.06 8.27
C ASP A 211 -14.93 1.53 8.25
N PHE A 212 -13.78 0.99 8.56
CA PHE A 212 -13.51 -0.44 8.64
C PHE A 212 -13.14 -0.85 10.07
N SER A 213 -13.31 -2.14 10.34
CA SER A 213 -12.72 -2.83 11.50
C SER A 213 -12.48 -4.27 11.13
N PHE A 214 -11.28 -4.75 11.37
CA PHE A 214 -10.87 -6.13 11.06
C PHE A 214 -10.44 -6.91 12.31
N SER A 215 -10.29 -6.26 13.46
CA SER A 215 -9.95 -6.94 14.73
C SER A 215 -11.04 -7.93 15.17
N GLY A 216 -12.29 -7.60 14.88
CA GLY A 216 -13.43 -8.47 15.20
C GLY A 216 -13.41 -9.78 14.41
N VAL A 217 -13.23 -9.73 13.08
CA VAL A 217 -13.16 -10.93 12.24
C VAL A 217 -11.91 -11.75 12.57
N LYS A 218 -10.76 -11.12 12.80
CA LYS A 218 -9.55 -11.79 13.27
C LYS A 218 -9.79 -12.56 14.56
N SER A 219 -10.36 -11.90 15.57
CA SER A 219 -10.64 -12.52 16.87
C SER A 219 -11.63 -13.68 16.75
N ALA A 220 -12.62 -13.57 15.87
CA ALA A 220 -13.56 -14.66 15.61
C ALA A 220 -12.86 -15.89 15.00
N VAL A 221 -11.90 -15.69 14.07
CA VAL A 221 -11.08 -16.80 13.54
C VAL A 221 -10.26 -17.45 14.65
N LEU A 222 -9.55 -16.66 15.48
CA LEU A 222 -8.73 -17.19 16.58
C LEU A 222 -9.59 -17.99 17.56
N ASN A 223 -10.76 -17.49 17.93
CA ASN A 223 -11.69 -18.18 18.82
C ASN A 223 -12.22 -19.47 18.19
N TYR A 224 -12.52 -19.47 16.89
CA TYR A 224 -12.92 -20.69 16.16
C TYR A 224 -11.82 -21.75 16.20
N LEU A 225 -10.57 -21.39 15.89
CA LEU A 225 -9.43 -22.29 15.92
C LEU A 225 -9.21 -22.87 17.34
N ASN A 226 -9.25 -22.02 18.35
CA ASN A 226 -9.11 -22.44 19.75
C ASN A 226 -10.23 -23.42 20.18
N LYS A 227 -11.48 -23.12 19.80
CA LYS A 227 -12.62 -23.99 20.09
C LYS A 227 -12.46 -25.37 19.45
N CYS A 228 -12.06 -25.42 18.16
CA CYS A 228 -11.83 -26.69 17.47
C CYS A 228 -10.70 -27.48 18.14
N ASN A 229 -9.60 -26.84 18.51
CA ASN A 229 -8.48 -27.48 19.21
C ASN A 229 -8.92 -28.06 20.57
N MET A 230 -9.69 -27.30 21.37
CA MET A 230 -10.19 -27.77 22.68
C MET A 230 -11.16 -28.96 22.54
N GLN A 231 -11.90 -29.04 21.45
CA GLN A 231 -12.88 -30.07 21.17
C GLN A 231 -12.33 -31.24 20.35
N ASN A 232 -11.02 -31.20 19.99
CA ASN A 232 -10.38 -32.16 19.09
C ASN A 232 -11.10 -32.31 17.74
N ILE A 233 -11.67 -31.20 17.24
CA ILE A 233 -12.30 -31.14 15.92
C ILE A 233 -11.20 -30.86 14.88
N GLU A 234 -11.15 -31.67 13.84
CA GLU A 234 -10.24 -31.45 12.72
C GLU A 234 -10.57 -30.12 11.99
N ILE A 235 -9.53 -29.30 11.76
CA ILE A 235 -9.68 -28.00 11.14
C ILE A 235 -9.32 -28.09 9.65
N ASN A 236 -10.29 -27.86 8.79
CA ASN A 236 -9.99 -27.58 7.37
C ASN A 236 -9.47 -26.14 7.26
N LYS A 237 -8.14 -25.99 7.18
CA LYS A 237 -7.49 -24.68 7.09
C LYS A 237 -7.86 -23.91 5.82
N ALA A 238 -8.17 -24.60 4.71
CA ALA A 238 -8.57 -23.98 3.46
C ALA A 238 -9.95 -23.32 3.59
N ASP A 239 -10.90 -23.98 4.27
CA ASP A 239 -12.22 -23.42 4.54
C ASP A 239 -12.14 -22.20 5.47
N VAL A 240 -11.28 -22.25 6.49
CA VAL A 240 -11.04 -21.11 7.38
C VAL A 240 -10.47 -19.94 6.59
N ALA A 241 -9.45 -20.19 5.76
CA ALA A 241 -8.82 -19.15 4.92
C ALA A 241 -9.82 -18.52 3.94
N ALA A 242 -10.61 -19.36 3.24
CA ALA A 242 -11.62 -18.92 2.28
C ALA A 242 -12.73 -18.10 2.94
N SER A 243 -13.27 -18.58 4.09
CA SER A 243 -14.34 -17.90 4.81
C SER A 243 -13.88 -16.58 5.43
N PHE A 244 -12.65 -16.53 5.99
CA PHE A 244 -12.03 -15.31 6.49
C PHE A 244 -11.83 -14.28 5.35
N GLN A 245 -11.20 -14.70 4.25
CA GLN A 245 -10.97 -13.85 3.10
C GLN A 245 -12.27 -13.27 2.54
N GLN A 246 -13.32 -14.09 2.42
CA GLN A 246 -14.63 -13.64 1.95
C GLN A 246 -15.23 -12.57 2.88
N ALA A 247 -15.13 -12.74 4.21
CA ALA A 247 -15.63 -11.77 5.17
C ALA A 247 -14.91 -10.41 5.02
N VAL A 248 -13.59 -10.41 4.84
CA VAL A 248 -12.80 -9.18 4.62
C VAL A 248 -13.16 -8.53 3.28
N VAL A 249 -13.18 -9.31 2.19
CA VAL A 249 -13.48 -8.82 0.84
C VAL A 249 -14.87 -8.20 0.76
N ASP A 250 -15.85 -8.82 1.40
CA ASP A 250 -17.23 -8.31 1.41
C ASP A 250 -17.31 -6.91 2.03
N VAL A 251 -16.64 -6.69 3.17
CA VAL A 251 -16.63 -5.37 3.83
C VAL A 251 -15.97 -4.32 2.96
N LEU A 252 -14.81 -4.64 2.36
CA LEU A 252 -14.10 -3.73 1.45
C LEU A 252 -14.96 -3.36 0.24
N LYS A 253 -15.57 -4.36 -0.39
CA LYS A 253 -16.45 -4.20 -1.56
C LYS A 253 -17.69 -3.36 -1.21
N ASP A 254 -18.39 -3.69 -0.12
CA ASP A 254 -19.64 -3.03 0.23
C ASP A 254 -19.41 -1.53 0.48
N ASN A 255 -18.36 -1.17 1.24
CA ASN A 255 -18.06 0.22 1.57
C ASN A 255 -17.58 1.03 0.36
N VAL A 256 -16.70 0.47 -0.50
CA VAL A 256 -16.23 1.21 -1.69
C VAL A 256 -17.33 1.43 -2.72
N LEU A 257 -18.20 0.44 -2.95
CA LEU A 257 -19.33 0.59 -3.88
C LEU A 257 -20.37 1.58 -3.34
N LEU A 258 -20.62 1.58 -2.03
CA LEU A 258 -21.50 2.57 -1.40
C LEU A 258 -20.91 3.98 -1.51
N THR A 259 -19.59 4.12 -1.38
CA THR A 259 -18.89 5.41 -1.56
C THR A 259 -19.07 5.93 -3.00
N CYS A 260 -18.88 5.07 -4.00
CA CYS A 260 -19.09 5.45 -5.39
C CYS A 260 -20.52 5.97 -5.64
N LYS A 261 -21.52 5.28 -5.07
CA LYS A 261 -22.92 5.71 -5.15
C LYS A 261 -23.14 7.06 -4.44
N LYS A 262 -22.63 7.25 -3.20
CA LYS A 262 -22.79 8.50 -2.44
C LYS A 262 -22.09 9.69 -3.10
N LYS A 263 -20.92 9.48 -3.73
CA LYS A 263 -20.14 10.53 -4.40
C LYS A 263 -20.47 10.72 -5.88
N ASN A 264 -21.30 9.85 -6.46
CA ASN A 264 -21.62 9.82 -7.89
C ASN A 264 -20.37 9.71 -8.78
N ILE A 265 -19.50 8.76 -8.44
CA ILE A 265 -18.24 8.49 -9.13
C ILE A 265 -18.29 7.05 -9.68
N ASP A 266 -17.89 6.87 -10.93
CA ASP A 266 -17.94 5.61 -11.68
C ASP A 266 -16.57 4.93 -11.85
N THR A 267 -15.54 5.42 -11.19
CA THR A 267 -14.18 4.88 -11.30
C THR A 267 -13.59 4.61 -9.93
N ILE A 268 -13.12 3.37 -9.73
CA ILE A 268 -12.40 2.92 -8.53
C ILE A 268 -10.97 2.57 -8.95
N ALA A 269 -9.98 3.10 -8.25
CA ALA A 269 -8.58 2.69 -8.34
C ALA A 269 -8.15 1.99 -7.05
N ILE A 270 -7.73 0.74 -7.13
CA ILE A 270 -7.28 -0.03 -5.97
C ILE A 270 -5.78 0.17 -5.79
N ALA A 271 -5.30 0.22 -4.55
CA ALA A 271 -3.90 0.46 -4.22
C ALA A 271 -3.47 -0.31 -2.96
N GLY A 272 -2.16 -0.48 -2.78
CA GLY A 272 -1.56 -1.20 -1.67
C GLY A 272 -1.45 -2.71 -1.90
N GLY A 273 -0.68 -3.41 -1.06
CA GLY A 273 -0.32 -4.82 -1.24
C GLY A 273 -1.51 -5.78 -1.33
N VAL A 274 -2.58 -5.53 -0.58
CA VAL A 274 -3.82 -6.35 -0.63
C VAL A 274 -4.58 -6.17 -1.95
N ALA A 275 -4.28 -5.13 -2.75
CA ALA A 275 -4.78 -4.99 -4.12
C ALA A 275 -4.39 -6.16 -5.03
N SER A 276 -3.39 -6.95 -4.65
CA SER A 276 -2.98 -8.18 -5.37
C SER A 276 -3.86 -9.38 -5.06
N ASN A 277 -4.72 -9.33 -4.03
CA ASN A 277 -5.59 -10.44 -3.63
C ASN A 277 -6.57 -10.81 -4.75
N SER A 278 -6.56 -12.10 -5.16
CA SER A 278 -7.32 -12.56 -6.31
C SER A 278 -8.84 -12.45 -6.09
N THR A 279 -9.33 -12.83 -4.92
CA THR A 279 -10.76 -12.77 -4.58
C THR A 279 -11.28 -11.34 -4.52
N LEU A 280 -10.48 -10.40 -3.99
CA LEU A 280 -10.84 -8.98 -3.98
C LEU A 280 -10.97 -8.44 -5.41
N ARG A 281 -10.00 -8.76 -6.28
CA ARG A 281 -10.02 -8.34 -7.70
C ARG A 281 -11.25 -8.86 -8.42
N GLU A 282 -11.48 -10.18 -8.38
CA GLU A 282 -12.62 -10.82 -9.04
C GLU A 282 -13.95 -10.28 -8.53
N THR A 283 -14.09 -10.15 -7.21
CA THR A 283 -15.32 -9.65 -6.60
C THR A 283 -15.61 -8.20 -7.01
N LEU A 284 -14.60 -7.33 -6.97
CA LEU A 284 -14.79 -5.93 -7.35
C LEU A 284 -15.08 -5.77 -8.84
N ILE A 285 -14.38 -6.48 -9.73
CA ILE A 285 -14.64 -6.44 -11.17
C ILE A 285 -16.10 -6.84 -11.44
N ASN A 286 -16.55 -7.96 -10.83
CA ASN A 286 -17.91 -8.46 -11.09
C ASN A 286 -18.98 -7.54 -10.52
N GLU A 287 -18.86 -7.12 -9.26
CA GLU A 287 -19.91 -6.35 -8.58
C GLU A 287 -19.97 -4.88 -9.00
N ALA A 288 -18.81 -4.27 -9.28
CA ALA A 288 -18.73 -2.92 -9.81
C ALA A 288 -19.21 -2.88 -11.28
N GLY A 289 -18.81 -3.89 -12.08
CA GLY A 289 -19.25 -3.99 -13.49
C GLY A 289 -20.76 -4.04 -13.65
N LYS A 290 -21.49 -4.75 -12.77
CA LYS A 290 -22.97 -4.76 -12.73
C LYS A 290 -23.58 -3.36 -12.51
N LYS A 291 -22.81 -2.41 -11.99
CA LYS A 291 -23.22 -1.03 -11.67
C LYS A 291 -22.65 -0.01 -12.65
N GLY A 292 -21.97 -0.45 -13.71
CA GLY A 292 -21.29 0.45 -14.66
C GLY A 292 -20.06 1.15 -14.09
N ILE A 293 -19.50 0.66 -12.97
CA ILE A 293 -18.31 1.25 -12.31
C ILE A 293 -17.07 0.56 -12.86
N LYS A 294 -16.10 1.36 -13.33
CA LYS A 294 -14.80 0.90 -13.80
C LYS A 294 -13.88 0.66 -12.60
N VAL A 295 -13.21 -0.51 -12.57
CA VAL A 295 -12.22 -0.83 -11.53
C VAL A 295 -10.85 -0.95 -12.15
N LEU A 296 -9.87 -0.26 -11.56
CA LEU A 296 -8.49 -0.20 -12.00
C LEU A 296 -7.58 -0.79 -10.93
N PHE A 297 -6.64 -1.63 -11.37
CA PHE A 297 -5.65 -2.25 -10.50
C PHE A 297 -4.25 -1.99 -11.05
N PRO A 298 -3.27 -1.67 -10.20
CA PRO A 298 -1.88 -1.65 -10.62
C PRO A 298 -1.36 -3.07 -10.88
N THR A 299 -0.24 -3.18 -11.60
CA THR A 299 0.54 -4.43 -11.65
C THR A 299 1.04 -4.80 -10.26
N HIS A 300 1.37 -6.07 -10.06
CA HIS A 300 1.78 -6.59 -8.74
C HIS A 300 2.92 -5.78 -8.12
N ILE A 301 3.95 -5.45 -8.92
CA ILE A 301 5.12 -4.68 -8.46
C ILE A 301 4.76 -3.25 -8.00
N LEU A 302 3.68 -2.67 -8.53
CA LEU A 302 3.19 -1.35 -8.15
C LEU A 302 2.18 -1.39 -6.99
N CYS A 303 1.74 -2.59 -6.59
CA CYS A 303 0.90 -2.75 -5.40
C CYS A 303 1.73 -2.75 -4.10
N THR A 304 2.96 -3.26 -4.13
CA THR A 304 3.87 -3.29 -2.99
C THR A 304 4.67 -1.99 -2.87
N ASP A 305 5.39 -1.81 -1.77
CA ASP A 305 6.19 -0.62 -1.54
C ASP A 305 7.31 -0.50 -2.58
N ASN A 306 7.38 0.63 -3.26
CA ASN A 306 8.34 0.90 -4.30
C ASN A 306 8.52 2.40 -4.51
N ALA A 307 9.68 2.82 -5.02
CA ALA A 307 9.97 4.24 -5.21
C ALA A 307 9.29 4.84 -6.45
N ALA A 308 8.86 4.03 -7.43
CA ALA A 308 8.18 4.60 -8.60
C ALA A 308 6.85 5.25 -8.22
N MET A 309 6.09 4.67 -7.27
CA MET A 309 4.86 5.26 -6.74
C MET A 309 5.13 6.61 -6.05
N ILE A 310 6.27 6.71 -5.35
CA ILE A 310 6.72 7.95 -4.70
C ILE A 310 7.13 8.98 -5.74
N GLY A 311 7.82 8.55 -6.81
CA GLY A 311 8.19 9.41 -7.93
C GLY A 311 6.99 10.01 -8.66
N SER A 312 5.92 9.22 -8.82
CA SER A 312 4.66 9.70 -9.39
C SER A 312 4.03 10.79 -8.52
N ALA A 313 3.89 10.54 -7.21
CA ALA A 313 3.35 11.52 -6.27
C ALA A 313 4.23 12.77 -6.18
N ALA A 314 5.55 12.59 -6.09
CA ALA A 314 6.51 13.69 -6.06
C ALA A 314 6.43 14.58 -7.31
N TYR A 315 6.21 14.00 -8.49
CA TYR A 315 6.00 14.77 -9.72
C TYR A 315 4.81 15.72 -9.61
N PHE A 316 3.63 15.18 -9.22
CA PHE A 316 2.42 16.01 -9.11
C PHE A 316 2.58 17.08 -8.02
N ASN A 317 3.22 16.75 -6.91
CA ASN A 317 3.54 17.72 -5.86
C ASN A 317 4.51 18.80 -6.38
N PHE A 318 5.56 18.42 -7.10
CA PHE A 318 6.57 19.33 -7.65
C PHE A 318 5.98 20.31 -8.65
N ILE A 319 5.20 19.85 -9.64
CA ILE A 319 4.59 20.75 -10.63
C ILE A 319 3.55 21.68 -10.04
N ASN A 320 2.95 21.30 -8.89
CA ASN A 320 2.03 22.14 -8.11
C ASN A 320 2.76 23.07 -7.12
N GLY A 321 4.11 23.15 -7.19
CA GLY A 321 4.92 24.03 -6.35
C GLY A 321 5.09 23.59 -4.91
N LYS A 322 4.70 22.33 -4.57
CA LYS A 322 4.89 21.76 -3.23
C LYS A 322 6.32 21.22 -3.11
N VAL A 323 7.23 22.05 -2.64
CA VAL A 323 8.61 21.69 -2.33
C VAL A 323 8.87 21.90 -0.83
N ASN A 324 9.84 21.18 -0.29
CA ASN A 324 10.19 21.24 1.11
C ASN A 324 11.60 21.78 1.30
N ASP A 325 11.83 22.44 2.43
CA ASP A 325 13.16 22.77 2.90
C ASP A 325 13.83 21.61 3.63
N LEU A 326 15.09 21.80 4.00
CA LEU A 326 15.85 20.77 4.74
C LEU A 326 15.42 20.56 6.20
N ASN A 327 14.45 21.34 6.72
CA ASN A 327 13.85 21.12 8.04
C ASN A 327 12.76 20.05 8.01
N LEU A 328 12.36 19.55 6.82
CA LEU A 328 11.42 18.43 6.73
C LEU A 328 11.87 17.27 7.63
N ASN A 329 10.96 16.74 8.44
CA ASN A 329 11.27 15.63 9.34
C ASN A 329 10.30 14.45 9.16
N ALA A 330 10.73 13.26 9.56
CA ALA A 330 9.90 12.07 9.50
C ALA A 330 8.66 12.21 10.40
N LYS A 331 7.52 11.78 9.88
CA LYS A 331 6.22 11.80 10.58
C LYS A 331 5.59 10.40 10.53
N PRO A 332 5.90 9.51 11.52
CA PRO A 332 5.45 8.12 11.52
C PRO A 332 3.92 7.96 11.38
N ASN A 333 3.15 8.89 11.93
CA ASN A 333 1.69 8.88 11.92
C ASN A 333 1.11 9.98 11.01
N LEU A 334 1.80 10.28 9.90
CA LEU A 334 1.35 11.28 8.95
C LEU A 334 -0.01 10.89 8.37
N LYS A 335 -0.97 11.80 8.46
CA LYS A 335 -2.27 11.63 7.80
C LYS A 335 -2.21 12.06 6.34
N LEU A 336 -3.06 11.44 5.52
CA LEU A 336 -3.24 11.81 4.13
C LEU A 336 -3.94 13.18 4.00
#